data_8b589784ff1a96775226e834bd32726b
#
_entry.id   8b589784ff1a96775226e834bd32726b
#
_cell.length_a   1.000
_cell.length_b   1.000
_cell.length_c   1.000
_cell.angle_alpha   90.00
_cell.angle_beta   90.00
_cell.angle_gamma   90.00
#
_symmetry.space_group_name_H-M   'P 1'
#
loop_
_entity.id
_entity.type
_entity.pdbx_description
1 polymer ?
#
loop_
_entity_poly.entity_id
_entity_poly.type
_entity_poly.pdbx_seq_one_letter_code
_entity_poly.pdbx_strand_id
1 'polypeptide(L)'
;RLRIASRLSAQRPADMPPLNILIEVNIDGEETKSGVAPSEVEAFADEIAGYPGLKLRGLMAIPAPAADSESRRRPLAAMRALFERLRVKHPGMDTLSMGMSADMDEAVSEGATMVRVGRAVFGPRDYSAKCAV
;
A
#
# COMPACT_ATOMS: atom_id res chain seq x y z
N ARG A 1 -3.28 -4.23 -10.17
CA ARG A 1 -3.52 -4.69 -11.56
C ARG A 1 -4.55 -3.77 -12.20
N LEU A 2 -4.26 -3.17 -13.37
CA LEU A 2 -5.15 -2.23 -14.09
C LEU A 2 -6.54 -2.82 -14.35
N ARG A 3 -6.62 -4.10 -14.69
CA ARG A 3 -7.92 -4.78 -14.90
C ARG A 3 -8.82 -4.70 -13.66
N ILE A 4 -8.25 -4.76 -12.44
CA ILE A 4 -9.03 -4.62 -11.20
C ILE A 4 -9.48 -3.17 -11.04
N ALA A 5 -8.59 -2.20 -11.26
CA ALA A 5 -8.90 -0.78 -11.18
C ALA A 5 -10.02 -0.39 -12.16
N SER A 6 -9.92 -0.81 -13.42
CA SER A 6 -10.95 -0.59 -14.44
C SER A 6 -12.32 -1.14 -14.02
N ARG A 7 -12.36 -2.37 -13.48
CA ARG A 7 -13.61 -2.97 -13.00
C ARG A 7 -14.20 -2.25 -11.80
N LEU A 8 -13.35 -1.85 -10.83
CA LEU A 8 -13.80 -1.08 -9.66
C LEU A 8 -14.38 0.26 -10.07
N SER A 9 -13.75 0.94 -11.04
CA SER A 9 -14.27 2.19 -11.59
C SER A 9 -15.61 2.00 -12.31
N ALA A 10 -15.69 1.01 -13.20
CA ALA A 10 -16.90 0.76 -14.00
C ALA A 10 -18.10 0.29 -13.17
N GLN A 11 -17.84 -0.40 -12.04
CA GLN A 11 -18.87 -0.92 -11.15
C GLN A 11 -19.20 0.03 -9.99
N ARG A 12 -18.55 1.20 -9.91
CA ARG A 12 -18.85 2.18 -8.86
C ARG A 12 -20.24 2.77 -9.11
N PRO A 13 -21.20 2.68 -8.18
CA PRO A 13 -22.51 3.28 -8.35
C PRO A 13 -22.41 4.79 -8.60
N ALA A 14 -23.23 5.30 -9.53
CA ALA A 14 -23.17 6.70 -9.95
C ALA A 14 -23.58 7.70 -8.85
N ASP A 15 -24.32 7.25 -7.87
CA ASP A 15 -24.76 8.03 -6.68
C ASP A 15 -23.72 8.02 -5.55
N MET A 16 -22.61 7.26 -5.71
CA MET A 16 -21.54 7.22 -4.73
C MET A 16 -20.31 8.03 -5.18
N PRO A 17 -19.60 8.68 -4.25
CA PRO A 17 -18.34 9.35 -4.58
C PRO A 17 -17.29 8.35 -5.09
N PRO A 18 -16.28 8.78 -5.86
CA PRO A 18 -15.20 7.93 -6.32
C PRO A 18 -14.57 7.13 -5.17
N LEU A 19 -14.26 5.86 -5.43
CA LEU A 19 -13.64 4.99 -4.45
C LEU A 19 -12.20 5.41 -4.16
N ASN A 20 -11.88 5.68 -2.89
CA ASN A 20 -10.51 5.93 -2.47
C ASN A 20 -9.68 4.64 -2.58
N ILE A 21 -8.56 4.72 -3.29
CA ILE A 21 -7.67 3.58 -3.49
C ILE A 21 -6.21 3.93 -3.21
N LEU A 22 -5.44 2.90 -2.87
CA LEU A 22 -3.98 2.93 -2.77
C LEU A 22 -3.39 1.94 -3.77
N ILE A 23 -2.24 2.27 -4.35
CA ILE A 23 -1.47 1.33 -5.17
C ILE A 23 -0.60 0.50 -4.23
N GLU A 24 -0.75 -0.82 -4.28
CA GLU A 24 0.16 -1.73 -3.60
C GLU A 24 1.46 -1.83 -4.38
N VAL A 25 2.57 -1.58 -3.70
CA VAL A 25 3.93 -1.58 -4.25
C VAL A 25 4.70 -2.78 -3.71
N ASN A 26 5.26 -3.59 -4.61
CA ASN A 26 6.21 -4.65 -4.27
C ASN A 26 7.60 -4.03 -4.12
N ILE A 27 7.85 -3.41 -2.96
CA ILE A 27 9.05 -2.62 -2.72
C ILE A 27 10.33 -3.47 -2.63
N ASP A 28 10.22 -4.71 -2.23
CA ASP A 28 11.34 -5.63 -2.07
C ASP A 28 11.64 -6.42 -3.37
N GLY A 29 10.75 -6.37 -4.38
CA GLY A 29 10.90 -7.10 -5.63
C GLY A 29 10.75 -8.61 -5.51
N GLU A 30 10.04 -9.10 -4.50
CA GLU A 30 9.81 -10.55 -4.34
C GLU A 30 8.79 -11.07 -5.35
N GLU A 31 9.15 -12.09 -6.11
CA GLU A 31 8.30 -12.67 -7.17
C GLU A 31 6.96 -13.24 -6.64
N THR A 32 6.97 -13.72 -5.39
CA THR A 32 5.79 -14.33 -4.75
C THR A 32 4.81 -13.32 -4.16
N LYS A 33 5.20 -12.04 -4.06
CA LYS A 33 4.35 -10.99 -3.50
C LYS A 33 3.54 -10.29 -4.58
N SER A 34 2.35 -9.84 -4.19
CA SER A 34 1.52 -8.93 -4.98
C SER A 34 2.11 -7.52 -4.98
N GLY A 35 1.60 -6.68 -5.86
CA GLY A 35 2.00 -5.29 -5.96
C GLY A 35 2.61 -4.93 -7.32
N VAL A 36 2.75 -3.65 -7.55
CA VAL A 36 3.38 -3.07 -8.75
C VAL A 36 4.86 -2.85 -8.46
N ALA A 37 5.74 -3.14 -9.41
CA ALA A 37 7.16 -2.85 -9.25
C ALA A 37 7.38 -1.33 -9.11
N PRO A 38 8.34 -0.88 -8.27
CA PRO A 38 8.57 0.56 -8.05
C PRO A 38 8.81 1.37 -9.35
N SER A 39 9.43 0.74 -10.36
CA SER A 39 9.68 1.35 -11.66
C SER A 39 8.42 1.57 -12.51
N GLU A 40 7.35 0.83 -12.24
CA GLU A 40 6.09 0.86 -12.99
C GLU A 40 5.01 1.72 -12.31
N VAL A 41 5.22 2.10 -11.04
CA VAL A 41 4.19 2.77 -10.21
C VAL A 41 3.75 4.08 -10.82
N GLU A 42 4.64 4.86 -11.43
CA GLU A 42 4.29 6.17 -12.02
C GLU A 42 3.32 6.01 -13.19
N ALA A 43 3.64 5.14 -14.14
CA ALA A 43 2.76 4.86 -15.27
C ALA A 43 1.42 4.27 -14.81
N PHE A 44 1.46 3.44 -13.76
CA PHE A 44 0.27 2.86 -13.16
C PHE A 44 -0.62 3.93 -12.48
N ALA A 45 -0.02 4.91 -11.81
CA ALA A 45 -0.72 6.01 -11.18
C ALA A 45 -1.38 6.93 -12.23
N ASP A 46 -0.69 7.22 -13.33
CA ASP A 46 -1.22 8.00 -14.45
C ASP A 46 -2.46 7.34 -15.07
N GLU A 47 -2.40 6.03 -15.30
CA GLU A 47 -3.52 5.26 -15.83
C GLU A 47 -4.73 5.32 -14.88
N ILE A 48 -4.49 5.10 -13.57
CA ILE A 48 -5.54 5.12 -12.55
C ILE A 48 -6.19 6.50 -12.42
N ALA A 49 -5.41 7.58 -12.54
CA ALA A 49 -5.94 8.94 -12.48
C ALA A 49 -6.99 9.23 -13.58
N GLY A 50 -6.98 8.47 -14.66
CA GLY A 50 -7.97 8.52 -15.73
C GLY A 50 -9.30 7.82 -15.43
N TYR A 51 -9.42 7.05 -14.34
CA TYR A 51 -10.63 6.32 -14.01
C TYR A 51 -11.61 7.14 -13.16
N PRO A 52 -12.77 7.57 -13.69
CA PRO A 52 -13.67 8.52 -13.00
C PRO A 52 -14.28 7.97 -11.71
N GLY A 53 -14.42 6.64 -11.61
CA GLY A 53 -14.93 5.97 -10.40
C GLY A 53 -13.92 5.79 -9.29
N LEU A 54 -12.65 6.21 -9.48
CA LEU A 54 -11.57 6.02 -8.51
C LEU A 54 -10.95 7.36 -8.10
N LYS A 55 -10.47 7.41 -6.87
CA LYS A 55 -9.65 8.51 -6.34
C LYS A 55 -8.35 7.93 -5.79
N LEU A 56 -7.24 8.18 -6.51
CA LEU A 56 -5.92 7.77 -6.05
C LEU A 56 -5.53 8.60 -4.83
N ARG A 57 -5.38 7.94 -3.66
CA ARG A 57 -5.01 8.58 -2.39
C ARG A 57 -3.55 8.36 -2.03
N GLY A 58 -2.90 7.36 -2.60
CA GLY A 58 -1.51 7.11 -2.25
C GLY A 58 -1.02 5.70 -2.54
N LEU A 59 -0.03 5.30 -1.75
CA LEU A 59 0.67 4.02 -1.88
C LEU A 59 0.49 3.15 -0.64
N MET A 60 0.63 1.84 -0.84
CA MET A 60 0.67 0.85 0.23
C MET A 60 1.83 -0.13 -0.02
N ALA A 61 2.52 -0.54 1.04
CA ALA A 61 3.48 -1.64 0.96
C ALA A 61 3.46 -2.51 2.22
N ILE A 62 3.83 -3.78 2.03
CA ILE A 62 4.11 -4.75 3.08
C ILE A 62 5.53 -5.26 2.85
N PRO A 63 6.55 -4.58 3.38
CA PRO A 63 7.94 -5.01 3.24
C PRO A 63 8.19 -6.40 3.81
N ALA A 64 9.27 -7.05 3.36
CA ALA A 64 9.74 -8.29 3.94
C ALA A 64 10.11 -8.10 5.42
N PRO A 65 9.82 -9.08 6.29
CA PRO A 65 10.30 -9.05 7.67
C PRO A 65 11.83 -8.97 7.72
N ALA A 66 12.36 -8.10 8.56
CA ALA A 66 13.79 -7.96 8.79
C ALA A 66 14.10 -7.90 10.28
N ALA A 67 15.28 -8.44 10.66
CA ALA A 67 15.64 -8.60 12.07
C ALA A 67 16.06 -7.27 12.73
N ASP A 68 16.83 -6.45 12.01
CA ASP A 68 17.37 -5.19 12.53
C ASP A 68 16.58 -3.98 12.02
N SER A 69 16.67 -2.88 12.76
CA SER A 69 15.92 -1.65 12.49
C SER A 69 16.33 -0.99 11.16
N GLU A 70 17.61 -1.03 10.79
CA GLU A 70 18.06 -0.43 9.53
C GLU A 70 17.52 -1.17 8.30
N SER A 71 17.56 -2.49 8.32
CA SER A 71 16.99 -3.33 7.27
C SER A 71 15.47 -3.15 7.14
N ARG A 72 14.75 -2.93 8.27
CA ARG A 72 13.32 -2.57 8.24
C ARG A 72 13.09 -1.19 7.65
N ARG A 73 13.94 -0.23 8.00
CA ARG A 73 13.80 1.18 7.59
C ARG A 73 14.03 1.40 6.10
N ARG A 74 14.97 0.68 5.50
CA ARG A 74 15.38 0.87 4.10
C ARG A 74 14.22 0.81 3.10
N PRO A 75 13.36 -0.23 3.06
CA PRO A 75 12.22 -0.28 2.16
C PRO A 75 11.18 0.81 2.48
N LEU A 76 11.01 1.19 3.75
CA LEU A 76 10.08 2.24 4.17
C LEU A 76 10.54 3.62 3.68
N ALA A 77 11.84 3.91 3.76
CA ALA A 77 12.43 5.13 3.21
C ALA A 77 12.29 5.20 1.68
N ALA A 78 12.46 4.06 0.99
CA ALA A 78 12.24 3.96 -0.45
C ALA A 78 10.77 4.24 -0.82
N MET A 79 9.83 3.72 -0.03
CA MET A 79 8.39 4.01 -0.21
C MET A 79 8.07 5.49 -0.02
N ARG A 80 8.66 6.14 1.00
CA ARG A 80 8.52 7.58 1.21
C ARG A 80 9.02 8.37 -0.01
N ALA A 81 10.23 8.06 -0.48
CA ALA A 81 10.81 8.75 -1.63
C ALA A 81 9.96 8.61 -2.89
N LEU A 82 9.41 7.41 -3.14
CA LEU A 82 8.49 7.15 -4.24
C LEU A 82 7.20 7.95 -4.09
N PHE A 83 6.60 7.96 -2.90
CA PHE A 83 5.39 8.69 -2.60
C PHE A 83 5.55 10.20 -2.80
N GLU A 84 6.63 10.80 -2.26
CA GLU A 84 6.89 12.23 -2.42
C GLU A 84 7.10 12.62 -3.89
N ARG A 85 7.79 11.80 -4.68
CA ARG A 85 7.97 12.02 -6.11
C ARG A 85 6.62 12.01 -6.84
N LEU A 86 5.74 11.06 -6.53
CA LEU A 86 4.44 10.94 -7.18
C LEU A 86 3.47 12.08 -6.79
N ARG A 87 3.55 12.59 -5.55
CA ARG A 87 2.72 13.70 -5.09
C ARG A 87 2.91 14.99 -5.91
N VAL A 88 4.07 15.19 -6.50
CA VAL A 88 4.33 16.34 -7.37
C VAL A 88 3.38 16.32 -8.57
N LYS A 89 3.14 15.14 -9.13
CA LYS A 89 2.27 14.94 -10.31
C LYS A 89 0.82 14.67 -9.93
N HIS A 90 0.61 14.03 -8.80
CA HIS A 90 -0.70 13.65 -8.26
C HIS A 90 -0.95 14.32 -6.88
N PRO A 91 -1.22 15.62 -6.82
CA PRO A 91 -1.29 16.37 -5.55
C PRO A 91 -2.45 15.93 -4.63
N GLY A 92 -3.38 15.13 -5.13
CA GLY A 92 -4.44 14.51 -4.32
C GLY A 92 -3.99 13.32 -3.48
N MET A 93 -2.73 12.86 -3.62
CA MET A 93 -2.17 11.79 -2.80
C MET A 93 -1.79 12.33 -1.42
N ASP A 94 -2.33 11.72 -0.38
CA ASP A 94 -2.16 12.10 1.03
C ASP A 94 -1.92 10.91 1.96
N THR A 95 -1.96 9.69 1.43
CA THR A 95 -1.94 8.46 2.22
C THR A 95 -0.75 7.58 1.85
N LEU A 96 0.14 7.35 2.82
CA LEU A 96 1.23 6.38 2.75
C LEU A 96 0.97 5.28 3.78
N SER A 97 0.43 4.15 3.30
CA SER A 97 0.05 3.02 4.16
C SER A 97 1.17 2.01 4.24
N MET A 98 1.93 2.06 5.31
CA MET A 98 3.02 1.12 5.61
C MET A 98 3.20 1.02 7.13
N GLY A 99 3.85 -0.06 7.57
CA GLY A 99 4.04 -0.34 9.00
C GLY A 99 2.96 -1.23 9.58
N MET A 100 3.43 -2.26 10.26
CA MET A 100 2.65 -3.21 11.07
C MET A 100 3.29 -3.35 12.45
N SER A 101 2.85 -4.29 13.26
CA SER A 101 3.30 -4.43 14.66
C SER A 101 4.82 -4.51 14.84
N ALA A 102 5.58 -4.99 13.84
CA ALA A 102 7.02 -5.24 13.96
C ALA A 102 7.90 -4.09 13.46
N ASP A 103 7.37 -3.21 12.63
CA ASP A 103 8.08 -2.13 11.95
C ASP A 103 7.35 -0.78 12.04
N MET A 104 6.43 -0.67 13.00
CA MET A 104 5.57 0.51 13.15
C MET A 104 6.37 1.78 13.46
N ASP A 105 7.34 1.69 14.34
CA ASP A 105 8.14 2.85 14.77
C ASP A 105 8.98 3.39 13.61
N GLU A 106 9.60 2.49 12.85
CA GLU A 106 10.34 2.84 11.65
C GLU A 106 9.42 3.44 10.57
N ALA A 107 8.23 2.86 10.39
CA ALA A 107 7.27 3.37 9.42
C ALA A 107 6.77 4.77 9.75
N VAL A 108 6.46 5.04 11.02
CA VAL A 108 6.06 6.38 11.48
C VAL A 108 7.21 7.37 11.28
N SER A 109 8.44 6.98 11.62
CA SER A 109 9.64 7.81 11.42
C SER A 109 9.88 8.13 9.94
N GLU A 110 9.52 7.22 9.03
CA GLU A 110 9.59 7.41 7.58
C GLU A 110 8.32 8.03 6.98
N GLY A 111 7.41 8.56 7.82
CA GLY A 111 6.27 9.35 7.37
C GLY A 111 5.04 8.55 6.95
N ALA A 112 4.86 7.34 7.47
CA ALA A 112 3.60 6.62 7.31
C ALA A 112 2.43 7.47 7.83
N THR A 113 1.38 7.59 7.03
CA THR A 113 0.13 8.26 7.43
C THR A 113 -0.94 7.27 7.86
N MET A 114 -0.72 5.98 7.57
CA MET A 114 -1.60 4.88 7.95
C MET A 114 -0.78 3.64 8.31
N VAL A 115 -0.93 3.16 9.54
CA VAL A 115 -0.35 1.89 10.02
C VAL A 115 -1.44 0.82 10.13
N ARG A 116 -1.06 -0.45 10.03
CA ARG A 116 -1.99 -1.59 10.07
C ARG A 116 -1.60 -2.53 11.21
N VAL A 117 -2.17 -2.30 12.38
CA VAL A 117 -1.84 -3.05 13.61
C VAL A 117 -2.79 -4.22 13.79
N GLY A 118 -2.28 -5.44 13.72
CA GLY A 118 -3.03 -6.67 13.93
C GLY A 118 -2.60 -7.40 15.20
N ARG A 119 -1.41 -8.00 15.19
CA ARG A 119 -0.94 -8.83 16.31
C ARG A 119 -0.83 -8.11 17.64
N ALA A 120 -0.50 -6.84 17.66
CA ALA A 120 -0.42 -6.07 18.90
C ALA A 120 -1.79 -5.80 19.53
N VAL A 121 -2.87 -5.90 18.74
CA VAL A 121 -4.27 -5.73 19.24
C VAL A 121 -4.94 -7.07 19.50
N PHE A 122 -4.80 -8.04 18.58
CA PHE A 122 -5.55 -9.30 18.61
C PHE A 122 -4.71 -10.50 19.07
N GLY A 123 -3.43 -10.31 19.39
CA GLY A 123 -2.52 -11.40 19.71
C GLY A 123 -2.01 -12.18 18.49
N PRO A 124 -1.15 -13.19 18.71
CA PRO A 124 -0.67 -14.07 17.65
C PRO A 124 -1.83 -14.89 17.06
N ARG A 125 -1.75 -15.19 15.76
CA ARG A 125 -2.72 -16.09 15.13
C ARG A 125 -2.54 -17.50 15.67
N ASP A 126 -3.62 -18.09 16.17
CA ASP A 126 -3.69 -19.51 16.50
C ASP A 126 -4.07 -20.31 15.23
N TYR A 127 -3.11 -21.04 14.69
CA TYR A 127 -3.32 -21.93 13.55
C TYR A 127 -3.72 -23.36 13.96
N SER A 128 -3.86 -23.64 15.26
CA SER A 128 -4.24 -24.97 15.78
C SER A 128 -5.72 -25.27 15.59
N ALA A 129 -6.55 -24.24 15.51
CA ALA A 129 -7.96 -24.39 15.14
C ALA A 129 -8.08 -24.59 13.62
N LYS A 130 -7.74 -25.78 13.10
CA LYS A 130 -8.23 -26.21 11.79
C LYS A 130 -9.74 -26.14 11.83
N CYS A 131 -10.35 -25.33 10.97
CA CYS A 131 -11.79 -25.35 10.75
C CYS A 131 -12.23 -26.81 10.54
N ALA A 132 -12.93 -27.36 11.51
CA ALA A 132 -13.77 -28.52 11.30
C ALA A 132 -14.99 -28.00 10.54
N VAL A 133 -15.00 -28.21 9.24
CA VAL A 133 -16.18 -28.18 8.38
C VAL A 133 -16.25 -29.48 7.66
#